data_30f65144fc09f6fc0ab49addd445f491
#
_entry.id   30f65144fc09f6fc0ab49addd445f491
#
_cell.length_a   1.000
_cell.length_b   1.000
_cell.length_c   1.000
_cell.angle_alpha   90.00
_cell.angle_beta   90.00
_cell.angle_gamma   90.00
#
_symmetry.space_group_name_H-M   'P 1'
#
loop_
_entity.id
_entity.type
_entity.pdbx_description
1 polymer ?
#
loop_
_entity_poly.entity_id
_entity_poly.type
_entity_poly.pdbx_seq_one_letter_code
_entity_poly.pdbx_strand_id
1 'polypeptide(L)'
;MLTSFRGITRDPRNYPDPENFHPERWLTPSFPTYREPLTEFPNLKGFSQFGFGRRTCQGVDIVEQELFLVMGGLAWAFDIRKKMSKFGYEVPVPADKYTSLLIAKPEKMAFEMKPVSQERIQMIEKDWMQINGE
;
A
#
# COMPACT_ATOMS: atom_id res chain seq x y z
N MET A 1 5.03 -22.28 -16.58
CA MET A 1 3.68 -22.05 -16.01
C MET A 1 3.59 -20.59 -15.62
N LEU A 2 2.65 -19.86 -16.21
CA LEU A 2 2.40 -18.45 -15.86
C LEU A 2 1.31 -18.42 -14.78
N THR A 3 1.60 -17.78 -13.66
CA THR A 3 0.65 -17.63 -12.55
C THR A 3 -0.11 -16.32 -12.71
N SER A 4 -1.45 -16.37 -12.73
CA SER A 4 -2.28 -15.18 -12.75
C SER A 4 -2.49 -14.67 -11.33
N PHE A 5 -1.67 -13.73 -10.89
CA PHE A 5 -1.82 -13.08 -9.57
C PHE A 5 -3.19 -12.39 -9.44
N ARG A 6 -3.67 -11.74 -10.50
CA ARG A 6 -5.00 -11.12 -10.51
C ARG A 6 -6.10 -12.17 -10.26
N GLY A 7 -6.00 -13.36 -10.87
CA GLY A 7 -6.96 -14.43 -10.64
C GLY A 7 -6.96 -14.95 -9.21
N ILE A 8 -5.78 -15.08 -8.61
CA ILE A 8 -5.64 -15.52 -7.22
C ILE A 8 -6.23 -14.49 -6.25
N THR A 9 -5.88 -13.23 -6.40
CA THR A 9 -6.30 -12.17 -5.47
C THR A 9 -7.74 -11.73 -5.63
N ARG A 10 -8.41 -12.19 -6.69
CA ARG A 10 -9.83 -11.95 -6.94
C ARG A 10 -10.71 -13.20 -6.79
N ASP A 11 -10.17 -14.28 -6.27
CA ASP A 11 -10.97 -15.46 -5.92
C ASP A 11 -11.84 -15.13 -4.68
N PRO A 12 -13.17 -15.03 -4.81
CA PRO A 12 -14.04 -14.63 -3.70
C PRO A 12 -14.07 -15.64 -2.55
N ARG A 13 -13.60 -16.87 -2.77
CA ARG A 13 -13.47 -17.87 -1.70
C ARG A 13 -12.39 -17.51 -0.68
N ASN A 14 -11.31 -16.87 -1.15
CA ASN A 14 -10.19 -16.42 -0.34
C ASN A 14 -10.28 -14.93 -0.01
N TYR A 15 -10.83 -14.15 -0.93
CA TYR A 15 -10.94 -12.70 -0.83
C TYR A 15 -12.39 -12.27 -1.08
N PRO A 16 -13.29 -12.41 -0.11
CA PRO A 16 -14.68 -11.95 -0.25
C PRO A 16 -14.75 -10.49 -0.67
N ASP A 17 -15.62 -10.15 -1.62
CA ASP A 17 -15.73 -8.82 -2.22
C ASP A 17 -14.38 -8.25 -2.71
N PRO A 18 -13.71 -8.90 -3.67
CA PRO A 18 -12.32 -8.63 -4.02
C PRO A 18 -12.10 -7.31 -4.75
N GLU A 19 -13.16 -6.67 -5.24
CA GLU A 19 -13.06 -5.38 -5.95
C GLU A 19 -13.01 -4.19 -5.01
N ASN A 20 -13.43 -4.37 -3.75
CA ASN A 20 -13.40 -3.32 -2.75
C ASN A 20 -12.21 -3.44 -1.80
N PHE A 21 -11.72 -2.31 -1.32
CA PHE A 21 -10.66 -2.25 -0.33
C PHE A 21 -11.20 -2.55 1.07
N HIS A 22 -10.83 -3.71 1.61
CA HIS A 22 -11.22 -4.19 2.93
C HIS A 22 -9.99 -4.62 3.74
N PRO A 23 -9.34 -3.73 4.46
CA PRO A 23 -8.19 -4.07 5.32
C PRO A 23 -8.56 -5.04 6.44
N GLU A 24 -9.83 -5.06 6.86
CA GLU A 24 -10.40 -5.98 7.85
C GLU A 24 -10.23 -7.45 7.48
N ARG A 25 -10.02 -7.77 6.20
CA ARG A 25 -9.74 -9.15 5.73
C ARG A 25 -8.60 -9.82 6.48
N TRP A 26 -7.65 -9.02 6.93
CA TRP A 26 -6.44 -9.50 7.61
C TRP A 26 -6.52 -9.42 9.12
N LEU A 27 -7.49 -8.69 9.65
CA LEU A 27 -7.59 -8.33 11.06
C LEU A 27 -8.77 -9.00 11.77
N THR A 28 -9.75 -9.53 11.00
CA THR A 28 -11.00 -10.04 11.57
C THR A 28 -11.14 -11.54 11.32
N PRO A 29 -11.40 -12.36 12.35
CA PRO A 29 -11.47 -13.83 12.26
C PRO A 29 -12.48 -14.40 11.26
N SER A 30 -13.50 -13.62 10.90
CA SER A 30 -14.53 -14.05 9.91
C SER A 30 -14.01 -14.15 8.48
N PHE A 31 -12.84 -13.61 8.17
CA PHE A 31 -12.26 -13.65 6.82
C PHE A 31 -11.30 -14.83 6.64
N PRO A 32 -11.31 -15.49 5.47
CA PRO A 32 -10.42 -16.63 5.17
C PRO A 32 -8.92 -16.26 5.20
N THR A 33 -8.59 -14.99 5.06
CA THR A 33 -7.22 -14.47 5.06
C THR A 33 -6.67 -14.15 6.46
N TYR A 34 -7.53 -14.18 7.47
CA TYR A 34 -7.12 -13.95 8.86
C TYR A 34 -6.12 -15.00 9.34
N ARG A 35 -5.12 -14.56 10.08
CA ARG A 35 -4.08 -15.40 10.70
C ARG A 35 -3.72 -14.86 12.07
N GLU A 36 -3.36 -15.77 12.98
CA GLU A 36 -2.85 -15.45 14.30
C GLU A 36 -1.41 -15.96 14.47
N PRO A 37 -0.60 -15.36 15.36
CA PRO A 37 -0.90 -14.16 16.15
C PRO A 37 -0.79 -12.86 15.31
N LEU A 38 -1.55 -11.82 15.66
CA LEU A 38 -1.51 -10.52 14.97
C LEU A 38 -0.18 -9.76 15.17
N THR A 39 0.71 -10.25 16.02
CA THR A 39 2.10 -9.78 16.16
C THR A 39 3.01 -10.25 15.02
N GLU A 40 2.60 -11.29 14.28
CA GLU A 40 3.33 -11.88 13.17
C GLU A 40 2.58 -11.74 11.85
N PHE A 41 1.25 -11.61 11.89
CA PHE A 41 0.39 -11.55 10.71
C PHE A 41 -0.49 -10.28 10.74
N PRO A 42 -0.81 -9.75 9.55
CA PRO A 42 -0.35 -10.18 8.22
C PRO A 42 1.14 -9.88 7.99
N ASN A 43 1.78 -10.70 7.17
CA ASN A 43 3.13 -10.45 6.66
C ASN A 43 3.18 -10.76 5.16
N LEU A 44 4.22 -10.30 4.46
CA LEU A 44 4.29 -10.44 3.00
C LEU A 44 4.72 -11.82 2.51
N LYS A 45 5.26 -12.68 3.38
CA LYS A 45 5.84 -13.98 2.99
C LYS A 45 4.84 -14.97 2.40
N GLY A 46 3.56 -14.84 2.73
CA GLY A 46 2.49 -15.70 2.20
C GLY A 46 1.76 -15.14 0.98
N PHE A 47 2.11 -13.93 0.53
CA PHE A 47 1.41 -13.30 -0.59
C PHE A 47 1.89 -13.83 -1.93
N SER A 48 0.94 -14.28 -2.76
CA SER A 48 1.20 -14.83 -4.09
C SER A 48 1.97 -13.92 -5.02
N GLN A 49 1.89 -12.60 -4.81
CA GLN A 49 2.59 -11.57 -5.59
C GLN A 49 4.11 -11.71 -5.52
N PHE A 50 4.63 -12.28 -4.44
CA PHE A 50 6.07 -12.54 -4.28
C PHE A 50 6.52 -13.89 -4.86
N GLY A 51 5.61 -14.63 -5.49
CA GLY A 51 5.90 -15.89 -6.15
C GLY A 51 5.88 -17.10 -5.21
N PHE A 52 6.35 -18.24 -5.74
CA PHE A 52 6.26 -19.53 -5.05
C PHE A 52 7.55 -20.34 -5.20
N GLY A 53 7.83 -21.18 -4.22
CA GLY A 53 8.89 -22.17 -4.22
C GLY A 53 10.29 -21.53 -4.37
N ARG A 54 11.18 -22.17 -5.15
CA ARG A 54 12.58 -21.74 -5.33
C ARG A 54 12.75 -20.40 -6.08
N ARG A 55 11.69 -19.84 -6.63
CA ARG A 55 11.67 -18.55 -7.36
C ARG A 55 10.90 -17.46 -6.61
N THR A 56 10.58 -17.70 -5.33
CA THR A 56 10.01 -16.68 -4.45
C THR A 56 10.94 -15.46 -4.39
N CYS A 57 10.35 -14.27 -4.32
CA CYS A 57 11.10 -13.02 -4.22
C CYS A 57 12.03 -13.04 -3.00
N GLN A 58 13.33 -12.86 -3.23
CA GLN A 58 14.33 -12.83 -2.15
C GLN A 58 14.30 -11.52 -1.37
N GLY A 59 13.75 -10.46 -1.97
CA GLY A 59 13.67 -9.13 -1.37
C GLY A 59 12.43 -8.89 -0.51
N VAL A 60 11.61 -9.89 -0.21
CA VAL A 60 10.34 -9.69 0.50
C VAL A 60 10.51 -9.03 1.87
N ASP A 61 11.55 -9.41 2.61
CA ASP A 61 11.82 -8.85 3.95
C ASP A 61 12.24 -7.36 3.86
N ILE A 62 12.98 -6.99 2.82
CA ILE A 62 13.35 -5.59 2.56
C ILE A 62 12.11 -4.77 2.19
N VAL A 63 11.29 -5.30 1.29
CA VAL A 63 10.04 -4.63 0.86
C VAL A 63 9.09 -4.43 2.03
N GLU A 64 8.98 -5.40 2.94
CA GLU A 64 8.13 -5.29 4.14
C GLU A 64 8.57 -4.14 5.04
N GLN A 65 9.88 -4.02 5.29
CA GLN A 65 10.45 -2.92 6.06
C GLN A 65 10.28 -1.56 5.36
N GLU A 66 10.56 -1.50 4.06
CA GLU A 66 10.38 -0.27 3.26
C GLU A 66 8.93 0.20 3.27
N LEU A 67 7.98 -0.71 3.03
CA LEU A 67 6.56 -0.36 3.06
C LEU A 67 6.13 0.14 4.44
N PHE A 68 6.57 -0.52 5.52
CA PHE A 68 6.26 -0.09 6.87
C PHE A 68 6.79 1.33 7.15
N LEU A 69 8.05 1.60 6.82
CA LEU A 69 8.67 2.90 7.04
C LEU A 69 8.03 4.00 6.18
N VAL A 70 7.83 3.74 4.89
CA VAL A 70 7.26 4.74 3.97
C VAL A 70 5.80 5.02 4.30
N MET A 71 4.98 3.98 4.46
CA MET A 71 3.55 4.16 4.77
C MET A 71 3.35 4.75 6.16
N GLY A 72 4.11 4.29 7.14
CA GLY A 72 4.08 4.83 8.50
C GLY A 72 4.53 6.29 8.54
N GLY A 73 5.63 6.62 7.86
CA GLY A 73 6.13 7.99 7.74
C GLY A 73 5.14 8.92 7.05
N LEU A 74 4.53 8.49 5.95
CA LEU A 74 3.50 9.27 5.26
C LEU A 74 2.27 9.49 6.13
N ALA A 75 1.76 8.45 6.79
CA ALA A 75 0.60 8.56 7.68
C ALA A 75 0.89 9.43 8.92
N TRP A 76 2.13 9.41 9.42
CA TRP A 76 2.55 10.25 10.52
C TRP A 76 2.67 11.72 10.10
N ALA A 77 3.24 11.99 8.92
CA ALA A 77 3.55 13.35 8.49
C ALA A 77 2.38 14.08 7.83
N PHE A 78 1.50 13.36 7.13
CA PHE A 78 0.52 13.94 6.24
C PHE A 78 -0.89 13.36 6.43
N ASP A 79 -1.87 14.23 6.27
CA ASP A 79 -3.27 13.90 6.02
C ASP A 79 -3.46 13.82 4.50
N ILE A 80 -3.71 12.61 4.00
CA ILE A 80 -3.82 12.32 2.55
C ILE A 80 -5.29 12.15 2.21
N ARG A 81 -5.79 12.98 1.30
CA ARG A 81 -7.21 13.00 0.90
C ARG A 81 -7.36 13.00 -0.60
N LYS A 82 -8.53 12.63 -1.08
CA LYS A 82 -8.92 12.85 -2.46
C LYS A 82 -8.92 14.34 -2.76
N LYS A 83 -8.45 14.71 -3.96
CA LYS A 83 -8.49 16.09 -4.41
C LYS A 83 -9.94 16.55 -4.57
N MET A 84 -10.22 17.76 -4.13
CA MET A 84 -11.51 18.41 -4.39
C MET A 84 -11.48 19.16 -5.73
N SER A 85 -12.55 19.05 -6.49
CA SER A 85 -12.76 19.82 -7.70
C SER A 85 -13.09 21.28 -7.36
N LYS A 86 -13.05 22.16 -8.38
CA LYS A 86 -13.45 23.57 -8.21
C LYS A 86 -14.91 23.75 -7.78
N PHE A 87 -15.73 22.71 -7.95
CA PHE A 87 -17.16 22.72 -7.64
C PHE A 87 -17.48 22.03 -6.30
N GLY A 88 -16.46 21.65 -5.52
CA GLY A 88 -16.65 21.02 -4.20
C GLY A 88 -16.93 19.51 -4.23
N TYR A 89 -16.75 18.82 -5.36
CA TYR A 89 -16.87 17.37 -5.45
C TYR A 89 -15.50 16.69 -5.33
N GLU A 90 -15.45 15.51 -4.71
CA GLU A 90 -14.25 14.67 -4.73
C GLU A 90 -13.90 14.25 -6.17
N VAL A 91 -12.64 14.41 -6.55
CA VAL A 91 -12.15 13.89 -7.83
C VAL A 91 -12.02 12.37 -7.70
N PRO A 92 -12.69 11.59 -8.57
CA PRO A 92 -12.58 10.13 -8.54
C PRO A 92 -11.14 9.66 -8.73
N VAL A 93 -10.72 8.68 -7.94
CA VAL A 93 -9.44 7.99 -8.14
C VAL A 93 -9.73 6.77 -9.02
N PRO A 94 -9.22 6.69 -10.25
CA PRO A 94 -9.46 5.55 -11.12
C PRO A 94 -8.67 4.34 -10.62
N ALA A 95 -9.38 3.29 -10.20
CA ALA A 95 -8.78 2.08 -9.67
C ALA A 95 -8.19 1.15 -10.74
N ASP A 96 -8.54 1.35 -12.02
CA ASP A 96 -8.24 0.47 -13.14
C ASP A 96 -7.28 1.06 -14.19
N LYS A 97 -6.82 2.31 -13.99
CA LYS A 97 -5.92 2.98 -14.92
C LYS A 97 -4.45 2.73 -14.57
N TYR A 98 -3.81 1.97 -15.44
CA TYR A 98 -2.39 1.61 -15.32
C TYR A 98 -1.66 1.83 -16.64
N THR A 99 -0.35 2.07 -16.55
CA THR A 99 0.51 2.17 -17.74
C THR A 99 0.61 0.80 -18.44
N SER A 100 0.73 0.82 -19.77
CA SER A 100 0.90 -0.38 -20.60
C SER A 100 2.36 -0.87 -20.69
N LEU A 101 3.11 -0.78 -19.61
CA LEU A 101 4.51 -1.21 -19.55
C LEU A 101 4.64 -2.60 -18.93
N LEU A 102 5.82 -3.23 -19.11
CA LEU A 102 6.15 -4.52 -18.51
C LEU A 102 5.98 -4.47 -16.98
N ILE A 103 6.38 -3.37 -16.35
CA ILE A 103 6.07 -3.05 -14.97
C ILE A 103 4.97 -2.00 -15.00
N ALA A 104 3.72 -2.45 -14.88
CA ALA A 104 2.58 -1.56 -14.84
C ALA A 104 2.55 -0.78 -13.52
N LYS A 105 2.35 0.52 -13.61
CA LYS A 105 2.15 1.41 -12.46
C LYS A 105 0.86 2.20 -12.63
N PRO A 106 0.22 2.63 -11.55
CA PRO A 106 -0.95 3.51 -11.64
C PRO A 106 -0.65 4.74 -12.47
N GLU A 107 -1.59 5.15 -13.32
CA GLU A 107 -1.51 6.45 -13.98
C GLU A 107 -1.59 7.58 -12.95
N LYS A 108 -1.23 8.78 -13.41
CA LYS A 108 -1.23 9.96 -12.54
C LYS A 108 -2.61 10.20 -11.94
N MET A 109 -2.71 10.15 -10.62
CA MET A 109 -3.95 10.41 -9.90
C MET A 109 -3.86 11.72 -9.12
N ALA A 110 -5.00 12.37 -8.95
CA ALA A 110 -5.08 13.61 -8.19
C ALA A 110 -5.41 13.33 -6.72
N PHE A 111 -4.56 13.80 -5.81
CA PHE A 111 -4.77 13.75 -4.38
C PHE A 111 -4.25 15.04 -3.73
N GLU A 112 -4.63 15.28 -2.49
CA GLU A 112 -4.11 16.35 -1.66
C GLU A 112 -3.33 15.74 -0.49
N MET A 113 -2.17 16.31 -0.20
CA MET A 113 -1.39 16.00 1.00
C MET A 113 -1.28 17.27 1.83
N LYS A 114 -1.73 17.22 3.05
CA LYS A 114 -1.61 18.33 4.01
C LYS A 114 -0.77 17.87 5.18
N PRO A 115 0.23 18.64 5.60
CA PRO A 115 0.97 18.34 6.83
C PRO A 115 0.01 18.20 8.02
N VAL A 116 0.20 17.18 8.84
CA VAL A 116 -0.58 17.02 10.08
C VAL A 116 -0.25 18.13 11.07
N SER A 117 1.04 18.52 11.16
CA SER A 117 1.47 19.69 11.92
C SER A 117 2.75 20.28 11.33
N GLN A 118 2.95 21.59 11.55
CA GLN A 118 4.16 22.28 11.12
C GLN A 118 5.41 21.76 11.86
N GLU A 119 5.25 21.37 13.11
CA GLU A 119 6.32 20.80 13.92
C GLU A 119 6.90 19.51 13.28
N ARG A 120 6.03 18.61 12.79
CA ARG A 120 6.48 17.38 12.12
C ARG A 120 7.25 17.67 10.85
N ILE A 121 6.84 18.67 10.07
CA ILE A 121 7.56 19.08 8.87
C ILE A 121 8.94 19.64 9.23
N GLN A 122 9.04 20.49 10.25
CA GLN A 122 10.31 21.01 10.71
C GLN A 122 11.27 19.91 11.20
N MET A 123 10.76 18.86 11.83
CA MET A 123 11.56 17.69 12.19
C MET A 123 12.12 17.00 10.97
N ILE A 124 11.29 16.75 9.94
CA ILE A 124 11.72 16.12 8.68
C ILE A 124 12.77 17.00 7.98
N GLU A 125 12.55 18.30 7.87
CA GLU A 125 13.49 19.23 7.23
C GLU A 125 14.83 19.25 7.96
N LYS A 126 14.81 19.28 9.28
CA LYS A 126 16.02 19.24 10.11
C LYS A 126 16.82 17.94 9.88
N ASP A 127 16.13 16.79 9.90
CA ASP A 127 16.79 15.51 9.68
C ASP A 127 17.34 15.40 8.26
N TRP A 128 16.61 15.92 7.27
CA TRP A 128 17.08 15.98 5.88
C TRP A 128 18.35 16.80 5.72
N MET A 129 18.41 18.00 6.31
CA MET A 129 19.60 18.87 6.29
C MET A 129 20.79 18.19 6.97
N GLN A 130 20.56 17.53 8.10
CA GLN A 130 21.61 16.81 8.82
C GLN A 130 22.20 15.66 8.00
N ILE A 131 21.36 14.92 7.26
CA ILE A 131 21.79 13.76 6.43
C ILE A 131 22.56 14.25 5.19
N ASN A 132 22.13 15.34 4.58
CA ASN A 132 22.73 15.85 3.35
C ASN A 132 23.87 16.86 3.56
N GLY A 133 24.19 17.20 4.81
CA GLY A 133 25.32 18.07 5.15
C GLY A 133 25.12 19.54 4.79
N GLU A 134 23.87 19.99 4.72
CA GLU A 134 23.48 21.40 4.49
C GLU A 134 23.23 22.14 5.82
#